data_7537e5e74ba2c8edb23aad8bb9bbbeb5
#
_entry.id   7537e5e74ba2c8edb23aad8bb9bbbeb5
#
_cell.length_a   1.000
_cell.length_b   1.000
_cell.length_c   1.000
_cell.angle_alpha   90.00
_cell.angle_beta   90.00
_cell.angle_gamma   90.00
#
_symmetry.space_group_name_H-M   'P 1'
#
loop_
_entity.id
_entity.type
_entity.pdbx_description
1 polymer ?
#
loop_
_entity_poly.entity_id
_entity_poly.type
_entity_poly.pdbx_seq_one_letter_code
_entity_poly.pdbx_strand_id
1 'polypeptide(L)'
;GIAAGASGIACGVVRNNYFQPAMRELMSHSVDVWESDPKAYSYHAVGYMQISPEVMQANIATIYEQQKAIGYSSEFIEGAADSMKYMRGLFDDWQAKGITSVLHEKKGGFSNNMQAMQGLAAKAESEGVTITGNVEVTGIEYSGKAISAVVTNRGTIKTDYLVVGVGPWINTFWDMLGLPKTIKVKDGDTVHENVEMWRYYCLQEGTLGVDPNILKTNDGNSPPVIHVDTDAPLYSDIDGRLITDKMWGIYYKPDFSFD
;
A
#
# COMPACT_ATOMS: atom_id res chain seq x y z
N GLY A 1 1.26 2.30 -21.34
CA GLY A 1 2.36 3.20 -20.97
C GLY A 1 2.81 2.97 -19.54
N ILE A 2 3.91 3.60 -19.12
CA ILE A 2 4.39 3.53 -17.74
C ILE A 2 3.29 4.03 -16.79
N ALA A 3 3.04 3.32 -15.71
CA ALA A 3 1.99 3.61 -14.74
C ALA A 3 0.54 3.66 -15.28
N ALA A 4 0.28 3.08 -16.46
CA ALA A 4 -1.08 3.06 -17.04
C ALA A 4 -2.06 2.13 -16.30
N GLY A 5 -1.57 1.28 -15.43
CA GLY A 5 -2.37 0.36 -14.61
C GLY A 5 -2.56 0.85 -13.18
N ALA A 6 -2.82 -0.09 -12.27
CA ALA A 6 -3.08 0.19 -10.84
C ALA A 6 -1.95 0.96 -10.15
N SER A 7 -0.69 0.79 -10.58
CA SER A 7 0.44 1.53 -9.99
C SER A 7 0.32 3.05 -10.17
N GLY A 8 -0.32 3.53 -11.24
CA GLY A 8 -0.49 4.97 -11.47
C GLY A 8 -1.61 5.62 -10.66
N ILE A 9 -2.48 4.82 -10.07
CA ILE A 9 -3.63 5.27 -9.25
C ILE A 9 -3.58 4.73 -7.81
N ALA A 10 -2.48 4.08 -7.43
CA ALA A 10 -2.29 3.60 -6.07
C ALA A 10 -2.09 4.75 -5.08
N CYS A 11 -2.42 4.58 -3.81
CA CYS A 11 -2.19 5.60 -2.78
C CYS A 11 -0.70 5.87 -2.49
N GLY A 12 0.21 5.06 -3.01
CA GLY A 12 1.66 5.26 -2.93
C GLY A 12 2.23 5.22 -1.52
N VAL A 13 1.53 4.65 -0.56
CA VAL A 13 1.98 4.58 0.83
C VAL A 13 3.00 3.46 1.01
N VAL A 14 4.09 3.80 1.69
CA VAL A 14 5.21 2.91 2.01
C VAL A 14 5.28 2.74 3.53
N ARG A 15 5.11 1.51 4.03
CA ARG A 15 5.03 1.21 5.45
C ARG A 15 5.47 -0.21 5.78
N ASN A 16 5.66 -0.49 7.07
CA ASN A 16 5.94 -1.83 7.60
C ASN A 16 4.76 -2.42 8.41
N ASN A 17 3.66 -1.71 8.55
CA ASN A 17 2.49 -2.12 9.33
C ASN A 17 1.73 -3.29 8.68
N TYR A 18 2.29 -4.49 8.82
CA TYR A 18 1.69 -5.75 8.35
C TYR A 18 1.66 -6.77 9.47
N PHE A 19 0.59 -7.56 9.55
CA PHE A 19 0.40 -8.55 10.59
C PHE A 19 1.29 -9.79 10.40
N GLN A 20 1.61 -10.14 9.16
CA GLN A 20 2.41 -11.32 8.84
C GLN A 20 3.92 -11.06 8.98
N PRO A 21 4.67 -11.87 9.76
CA PRO A 21 6.11 -11.67 9.96
C PRO A 21 6.93 -11.58 8.67
N ALA A 22 6.71 -12.50 7.73
CA ALA A 22 7.42 -12.49 6.45
C ALA A 22 7.19 -11.21 5.64
N MET A 23 5.98 -10.65 5.70
CA MET A 23 5.69 -9.37 5.05
C MET A 23 6.41 -8.21 5.72
N ARG A 24 6.59 -8.23 7.04
CA ARG A 24 7.35 -7.18 7.73
C ARG A 24 8.82 -7.18 7.36
N GLU A 25 9.45 -8.33 7.28
CA GLU A 25 10.85 -8.44 6.83
C GLU A 25 11.00 -7.92 5.40
N LEU A 26 10.10 -8.34 4.50
CA LEU A 26 10.09 -7.87 3.11
C LEU A 26 9.85 -6.35 3.02
N MET A 27 8.90 -5.82 3.79
CA MET A 27 8.61 -4.38 3.79
C MET A 27 9.70 -3.55 4.45
N SER A 28 10.40 -4.07 5.47
CA SER A 28 11.57 -3.39 6.03
C SER A 28 12.64 -3.20 4.95
N HIS A 29 12.96 -4.25 4.20
CA HIS A 29 13.86 -4.14 3.05
C HIS A 29 13.32 -3.18 1.97
N SER A 30 12.02 -3.23 1.68
CA SER A 30 11.40 -2.35 0.69
C SER A 30 11.49 -0.88 1.09
N VAL A 31 11.28 -0.55 2.36
CA VAL A 31 11.46 0.83 2.88
C VAL A 31 12.90 1.30 2.67
N ASP A 32 13.90 0.45 2.95
CA ASP A 32 15.31 0.79 2.72
C ASP A 32 15.60 1.05 1.23
N VAL A 33 14.95 0.32 0.32
CA VAL A 33 15.05 0.57 -1.12
C VAL A 33 14.48 1.94 -1.48
N TRP A 34 13.30 2.29 -0.98
CA TRP A 34 12.68 3.60 -1.21
C TRP A 34 13.56 4.75 -0.66
N GLU A 35 14.13 4.58 0.53
CA GLU A 35 15.02 5.55 1.18
C GLU A 35 16.38 5.66 0.49
N SER A 36 16.81 4.67 -0.29
CA SER A 36 18.11 4.68 -0.97
C SER A 36 18.23 5.73 -2.07
N ASP A 37 17.12 6.11 -2.72
CA ASP A 37 17.11 7.13 -3.77
C ASP A 37 15.75 7.86 -3.80
N PRO A 38 15.45 8.66 -2.74
CA PRO A 38 14.13 9.28 -2.60
C PRO A 38 13.80 10.24 -3.74
N LYS A 39 14.80 10.83 -4.37
CA LYS A 39 14.60 11.72 -5.52
C LYS A 39 14.13 10.96 -6.76
N ALA A 40 14.78 9.84 -7.09
CA ALA A 40 14.38 9.01 -8.24
C ALA A 40 12.99 8.40 -8.04
N TYR A 41 12.64 8.03 -6.82
CA TYR A 41 11.36 7.41 -6.49
C TYR A 41 10.28 8.40 -6.06
N SER A 42 10.56 9.71 -6.10
CA SER A 42 9.64 10.75 -5.57
C SER A 42 9.08 10.37 -4.19
N TYR A 43 9.99 9.91 -3.31
CA TYR A 43 9.66 9.35 -2.01
C TYR A 43 9.84 10.39 -0.90
N HIS A 44 8.85 10.45 -0.01
CA HIS A 44 8.80 11.34 1.14
C HIS A 44 8.80 10.52 2.43
N ALA A 45 9.92 10.57 3.15
CA ALA A 45 10.13 9.83 4.40
C ALA A 45 9.48 10.57 5.58
N VAL A 46 8.16 10.60 5.63
CA VAL A 46 7.38 11.32 6.66
C VAL A 46 6.94 10.39 7.80
N GLY A 47 7.20 9.09 7.70
CA GLY A 47 6.70 8.09 8.64
C GLY A 47 5.27 7.63 8.35
N TYR A 48 4.82 6.70 9.17
CA TYR A 48 3.46 6.14 9.10
C TYR A 48 2.90 5.94 10.50
N MET A 49 1.62 6.22 10.68
CA MET A 49 0.93 6.01 11.96
C MET A 49 -0.30 5.13 11.78
N GLN A 50 -0.43 4.13 12.65
CA GLN A 50 -1.67 3.40 12.88
C GLN A 50 -2.24 3.83 14.21
N ILE A 51 -3.45 4.36 14.22
CA ILE A 51 -4.16 4.86 15.38
C ILE A 51 -5.42 4.02 15.53
N SER A 52 -5.63 3.42 16.70
CA SER A 52 -6.58 2.31 16.80
C SER A 52 -7.36 2.29 18.12
N PRO A 53 -8.59 1.74 18.09
CA PRO A 53 -9.41 1.52 19.27
C PRO A 53 -8.93 0.30 20.07
N GLU A 54 -9.51 0.09 21.26
CA GLU A 54 -9.13 -0.96 22.19
C GLU A 54 -9.22 -2.37 21.56
N VAL A 55 -10.23 -2.61 20.74
CA VAL A 55 -10.43 -3.91 20.09
C VAL A 55 -9.26 -4.33 19.17
N MET A 56 -8.49 -3.38 18.66
CA MET A 56 -7.32 -3.63 17.81
C MET A 56 -5.99 -3.58 18.58
N GLN A 57 -5.97 -3.09 19.80
CA GLN A 57 -4.75 -2.78 20.58
C GLN A 57 -3.79 -3.97 20.65
N ALA A 58 -4.30 -5.17 20.99
CA ALA A 58 -3.47 -6.37 21.10
C ALA A 58 -2.79 -6.76 19.76
N ASN A 59 -3.48 -6.58 18.63
CA ASN A 59 -2.94 -6.83 17.32
C ASN A 59 -1.84 -5.82 16.96
N ILE A 60 -2.07 -4.55 17.25
CA ILE A 60 -1.09 -3.48 16.99
C ILE A 60 0.14 -3.65 17.88
N ALA A 61 -0.03 -4.01 19.17
CA ALA A 61 1.07 -4.34 20.06
C ALA A 61 1.92 -5.52 19.51
N THR A 62 1.27 -6.54 18.96
CA THR A 62 1.96 -7.67 18.31
C THR A 62 2.79 -7.20 17.10
N ILE A 63 2.25 -6.31 16.27
CA ILE A 63 2.99 -5.72 15.14
C ILE A 63 4.22 -4.96 15.65
N TYR A 64 4.06 -4.14 16.68
CA TYR A 64 5.16 -3.39 17.29
C TYR A 64 6.29 -4.31 17.79
N GLU A 65 5.96 -5.36 18.57
CA GLU A 65 6.98 -6.30 19.07
C GLU A 65 7.73 -7.01 17.93
N GLN A 66 7.05 -7.31 16.86
CA GLN A 66 7.65 -7.93 15.69
C GLN A 66 8.48 -6.95 14.85
N GLN A 67 8.09 -5.67 14.77
CA GLN A 67 8.93 -4.60 14.19
C GLN A 67 10.21 -4.41 15.00
N LYS A 68 10.08 -4.37 16.31
CA LYS A 68 11.22 -4.28 17.25
C LYS A 68 12.18 -5.47 17.10
N ALA A 69 11.64 -6.68 16.93
CA ALA A 69 12.45 -7.89 16.75
C ALA A 69 13.34 -7.87 15.50
N ILE A 70 12.91 -7.18 14.44
CA ILE A 70 13.69 -6.99 13.20
C ILE A 70 14.47 -5.66 13.19
N GLY A 71 14.47 -4.90 14.28
CA GLY A 71 15.15 -3.61 14.36
C GLY A 71 14.50 -2.47 13.58
N TYR A 72 13.22 -2.62 13.19
CA TYR A 72 12.49 -1.56 12.51
C TYR A 72 12.07 -0.46 13.48
N SER A 73 12.40 0.80 13.16
CA SER A 73 12.19 1.94 14.06
C SER A 73 10.72 2.33 14.16
N SER A 74 10.11 2.04 15.30
CA SER A 74 8.74 2.41 15.63
C SER A 74 8.58 2.71 17.13
N GLU A 75 7.48 3.35 17.48
CA GLU A 75 7.08 3.68 18.84
C GLU A 75 5.63 3.25 19.05
N PHE A 76 5.34 2.60 20.15
CA PHE A 76 4.00 2.17 20.49
C PHE A 76 3.53 2.88 21.76
N ILE A 77 2.43 3.59 21.66
CA ILE A 77 1.77 4.30 22.75
C ILE A 77 0.49 3.55 23.10
N GLU A 78 0.35 3.18 24.34
CA GLU A 78 -0.77 2.40 24.86
C GLU A 78 -1.56 3.19 25.88
N GLY A 79 -2.89 3.08 25.81
CA GLY A 79 -3.83 3.77 26.69
C GLY A 79 -4.41 5.06 26.11
N ALA A 80 -5.71 5.29 26.38
CA ALA A 80 -6.45 6.40 25.79
C ALA A 80 -5.85 7.78 26.15
N ALA A 81 -5.43 7.96 27.41
CA ALA A 81 -4.87 9.22 27.89
C ALA A 81 -3.52 9.52 27.24
N ASP A 82 -2.63 8.52 27.17
CA ASP A 82 -1.30 8.67 26.59
C ASP A 82 -1.37 8.81 25.07
N SER A 83 -2.25 8.07 24.41
CA SER A 83 -2.53 8.24 22.97
C SER A 83 -3.03 9.65 22.64
N MET A 84 -3.98 10.16 23.43
CA MET A 84 -4.48 11.53 23.27
C MET A 84 -3.37 12.56 23.50
N LYS A 85 -2.56 12.39 24.53
CA LYS A 85 -1.42 13.27 24.82
C LYS A 85 -0.40 13.25 23.70
N TYR A 86 -0.07 12.07 23.18
CA TYR A 86 0.87 11.90 22.08
C TYR A 86 0.37 12.59 20.81
N MET A 87 -0.89 12.34 20.44
CA MET A 87 -1.48 12.93 19.24
C MET A 87 -1.61 14.46 19.34
N ARG A 88 -1.97 14.99 20.51
CA ARG A 88 -1.98 16.44 20.74
C ARG A 88 -0.60 17.08 20.77
N GLY A 89 0.43 16.31 21.03
CA GLY A 89 1.81 16.74 20.83
C GLY A 89 2.17 16.97 19.37
N LEU A 90 1.50 16.27 18.45
CA LEU A 90 1.69 16.41 16.99
C LEU A 90 0.67 17.38 16.36
N PHE A 91 -0.58 17.36 16.84
CA PHE A 91 -1.70 18.14 16.31
C PHE A 91 -2.50 18.68 17.51
N ASP A 92 -2.40 19.97 17.80
CA ASP A 92 -3.00 20.59 18.99
C ASP A 92 -4.53 20.51 19.00
N ASP A 93 -5.15 20.45 17.84
CA ASP A 93 -6.59 20.33 17.60
C ASP A 93 -7.10 18.88 17.53
N TRP A 94 -6.27 17.87 17.83
CA TRP A 94 -6.66 16.46 17.75
C TRP A 94 -7.88 16.13 18.63
N GLN A 95 -8.94 15.56 18.02
CA GLN A 95 -10.23 15.33 18.67
C GLN A 95 -10.78 13.90 18.52
N ALA A 96 -10.07 13.00 17.83
CA ALA A 96 -10.57 11.65 17.59
C ALA A 96 -10.91 10.92 18.90
N LYS A 97 -12.06 10.26 18.92
CA LYS A 97 -12.60 9.50 20.04
C LYS A 97 -12.43 8.00 19.85
N GLY A 98 -12.52 7.24 20.94
CA GLY A 98 -12.43 5.78 20.89
C GLY A 98 -11.01 5.24 20.64
N ILE A 99 -9.99 6.08 20.71
CA ILE A 99 -8.59 5.71 20.45
C ILE A 99 -7.91 5.31 21.76
N THR A 100 -7.24 4.15 21.73
CA THR A 100 -6.48 3.61 22.88
C THR A 100 -5.05 3.23 22.56
N SER A 101 -4.65 3.26 21.29
CA SER A 101 -3.28 2.97 20.90
C SER A 101 -2.83 3.73 19.66
N VAL A 102 -1.54 4.02 19.62
CA VAL A 102 -0.85 4.60 18.45
C VAL A 102 0.42 3.81 18.19
N LEU A 103 0.57 3.28 16.99
CA LEU A 103 1.84 2.75 16.47
C LEU A 103 2.40 3.77 15.48
N HIS A 104 3.53 4.39 15.82
CA HIS A 104 4.19 5.37 14.96
C HIS A 104 5.49 4.79 14.41
N GLU A 105 5.48 4.40 13.16
CA GLU A 105 6.67 4.04 12.40
C GLU A 105 7.46 5.30 12.07
N LYS A 106 8.73 5.36 12.47
CA LYS A 106 9.62 6.50 12.19
C LYS A 106 10.23 6.43 10.79
N LYS A 107 10.12 5.29 10.15
CA LYS A 107 10.45 5.02 8.75
C LYS A 107 9.17 4.84 7.95
N GLY A 108 9.31 4.81 6.63
CA GLY A 108 8.14 4.78 5.76
C GLY A 108 7.66 6.18 5.37
N GLY A 109 6.52 6.26 4.74
CA GLY A 109 5.96 7.50 4.23
C GLY A 109 5.14 7.27 2.97
N PHE A 110 5.34 8.09 1.96
CA PHE A 110 4.62 7.97 0.69
C PHE A 110 5.47 8.35 -0.51
N SER A 111 5.01 7.97 -1.68
CA SER A 111 5.61 8.33 -2.96
C SER A 111 4.54 8.86 -3.91
N ASN A 112 4.92 9.79 -4.78
CA ASN A 112 4.09 10.14 -5.94
C ASN A 112 4.18 9.02 -6.96
N ASN A 113 3.07 8.36 -7.23
CA ASN A 113 3.01 7.13 -8.03
C ASN A 113 3.56 7.30 -9.44
N MET A 114 3.08 8.34 -10.15
CA MET A 114 3.48 8.58 -11.54
C MET A 114 4.96 8.89 -11.63
N GLN A 115 5.45 9.77 -10.76
CA GLN A 115 6.86 10.16 -10.74
C GLN A 115 7.75 9.00 -10.30
N ALA A 116 7.33 8.21 -9.31
CA ALA A 116 8.06 7.02 -8.89
C ALA A 116 8.20 5.99 -10.01
N MET A 117 7.12 5.72 -10.74
CA MET A 117 7.15 4.77 -11.85
C MET A 117 7.99 5.27 -13.02
N GLN A 118 7.98 6.57 -13.29
CA GLN A 118 8.84 7.20 -14.30
C GLN A 118 10.30 7.16 -13.88
N GLY A 119 10.61 7.47 -12.62
CA GLY A 119 11.96 7.40 -12.08
C GLY A 119 12.52 5.98 -12.09
N LEU A 120 11.70 4.99 -11.70
CA LEU A 120 12.09 3.58 -11.77
C LEU A 120 12.35 3.13 -13.21
N ALA A 121 11.51 3.57 -14.16
CA ALA A 121 11.72 3.29 -15.58
C ALA A 121 13.02 3.87 -16.09
N ALA A 122 13.29 5.14 -15.80
CA ALA A 122 14.53 5.80 -16.20
C ALA A 122 15.78 5.10 -15.60
N LYS A 123 15.69 4.65 -14.35
CA LYS A 123 16.75 3.86 -13.71
C LYS A 123 16.96 2.52 -14.40
N ALA A 124 15.87 1.79 -14.71
CA ALA A 124 15.96 0.53 -15.44
C ALA A 124 16.60 0.71 -16.82
N GLU A 125 16.21 1.75 -17.57
CA GLU A 125 16.80 2.06 -18.87
C GLU A 125 18.29 2.40 -18.75
N SER A 126 18.72 3.09 -17.70
CA SER A 126 20.13 3.38 -17.45
C SER A 126 20.98 2.13 -17.18
N GLU A 127 20.34 1.06 -16.70
CA GLU A 127 20.95 -0.27 -16.49
C GLU A 127 20.82 -1.19 -17.74
N GLY A 128 20.37 -0.66 -18.88
CA GLY A 128 20.28 -1.38 -20.14
C GLY A 128 18.95 -2.10 -20.39
N VAL A 129 17.95 -1.88 -19.58
CA VAL A 129 16.61 -2.43 -19.83
C VAL A 129 15.93 -1.68 -20.97
N THR A 130 15.37 -2.42 -21.94
CA THR A 130 14.55 -1.82 -23.00
C THR A 130 13.08 -1.80 -22.57
N ILE A 131 12.49 -0.62 -22.47
CA ILE A 131 11.07 -0.44 -22.19
C ILE A 131 10.33 -0.11 -23.46
N THR A 132 9.42 -0.99 -23.89
CA THR A 132 8.64 -0.80 -25.12
C THR A 132 7.16 -0.57 -24.78
N GLY A 133 6.70 0.65 -24.99
CA GLY A 133 5.30 1.01 -24.79
C GLY A 133 4.41 0.71 -25.99
N ASN A 134 3.09 0.72 -25.79
CA ASN A 134 2.07 0.47 -26.80
C ASN A 134 2.26 -0.88 -27.54
N VAL A 135 2.69 -1.87 -26.80
CA VAL A 135 2.79 -3.27 -27.23
C VAL A 135 1.83 -4.09 -26.39
N GLU A 136 0.97 -4.82 -27.09
CA GLU A 136 0.03 -5.74 -26.49
C GLU A 136 0.54 -7.17 -26.65
N VAL A 137 0.64 -7.91 -25.55
CA VAL A 137 0.93 -9.34 -25.58
C VAL A 137 -0.35 -10.08 -25.92
N THR A 138 -0.33 -10.84 -27.01
CA THR A 138 -1.49 -11.57 -27.55
C THR A 138 -1.37 -13.08 -27.41
N GLY A 139 -0.19 -13.58 -27.03
CA GLY A 139 0.04 -15.01 -26.81
C GLY A 139 1.42 -15.31 -26.24
N ILE A 140 1.59 -16.56 -25.82
CA ILE A 140 2.85 -17.08 -25.30
C ILE A 140 3.13 -18.40 -26.01
N GLU A 141 4.31 -18.52 -26.62
CA GLU A 141 4.77 -19.76 -27.23
C GLU A 141 5.60 -20.56 -26.23
N TYR A 142 5.34 -21.85 -26.15
CA TYR A 142 6.11 -22.76 -25.30
C TYR A 142 6.24 -24.14 -25.97
N SER A 143 7.31 -24.83 -25.64
CA SER A 143 7.57 -26.21 -26.05
C SER A 143 7.75 -27.08 -24.82
N GLY A 144 6.84 -28.03 -24.62
CA GLY A 144 6.77 -28.78 -23.37
C GLY A 144 6.48 -27.87 -22.17
N LYS A 145 7.47 -27.70 -21.29
CA LYS A 145 7.36 -26.82 -20.10
C LYS A 145 8.22 -25.54 -20.17
N ALA A 146 8.86 -25.31 -21.31
CA ALA A 146 9.76 -24.17 -21.50
C ALA A 146 9.11 -23.10 -22.36
N ILE A 147 9.19 -21.85 -21.92
CA ILE A 147 8.81 -20.69 -22.73
C ILE A 147 9.82 -20.55 -23.88
N SER A 148 9.36 -20.21 -25.06
CA SER A 148 10.22 -19.95 -26.23
C SER A 148 10.03 -18.55 -26.83
N ALA A 149 8.84 -17.97 -26.69
CA ALA A 149 8.59 -16.62 -27.18
C ALA A 149 7.33 -15.99 -26.57
N VAL A 150 7.27 -14.66 -26.67
CA VAL A 150 6.07 -13.86 -26.39
C VAL A 150 5.57 -13.29 -27.71
N VAL A 151 4.31 -13.55 -28.05
CA VAL A 151 3.64 -13.03 -29.24
C VAL A 151 3.00 -11.68 -28.91
N THR A 152 3.22 -10.70 -29.75
CA THR A 152 2.68 -9.36 -29.58
C THR A 152 1.98 -8.86 -30.85
N ASN A 153 1.21 -7.78 -30.74
CA ASN A 153 0.61 -7.09 -31.88
C ASN A 153 1.66 -6.42 -32.79
N ARG A 154 2.95 -6.49 -32.45
CA ARG A 154 4.07 -5.92 -33.22
C ARG A 154 5.14 -6.94 -33.61
N GLY A 155 4.86 -8.24 -33.44
CA GLY A 155 5.76 -9.34 -33.74
C GLY A 155 6.07 -10.21 -32.55
N THR A 156 6.91 -11.21 -32.75
CA THR A 156 7.26 -12.22 -31.75
C THR A 156 8.63 -11.94 -31.17
N ILE A 157 8.72 -11.97 -29.84
CA ILE A 157 9.96 -11.78 -29.07
C ILE A 157 10.38 -13.14 -28.52
N LYS A 158 11.53 -13.64 -28.95
CA LYS A 158 12.12 -14.88 -28.42
C LYS A 158 12.70 -14.63 -27.03
N THR A 159 12.39 -15.53 -26.10
CA THR A 159 12.89 -15.46 -24.73
C THR A 159 12.84 -16.83 -24.06
N ASP A 160 13.80 -17.09 -23.18
CA ASP A 160 13.84 -18.31 -22.34
C ASP A 160 13.17 -18.10 -20.98
N TYR A 161 12.94 -16.83 -20.59
CA TYR A 161 12.34 -16.46 -19.32
C TYR A 161 11.28 -15.38 -19.51
N LEU A 162 10.18 -15.51 -18.82
CA LEU A 162 9.09 -14.55 -18.82
C LEU A 162 8.65 -14.24 -17.38
N VAL A 163 8.71 -12.97 -17.00
CA VAL A 163 8.11 -12.47 -15.76
C VAL A 163 6.79 -11.79 -16.08
N VAL A 164 5.71 -12.28 -15.50
CA VAL A 164 4.35 -11.76 -15.70
C VAL A 164 4.01 -10.81 -14.55
N GLY A 165 4.14 -9.50 -14.78
CA GLY A 165 3.83 -8.44 -13.83
C GLY A 165 2.69 -7.54 -14.32
N VAL A 166 1.57 -8.11 -14.72
CA VAL A 166 0.51 -7.45 -15.50
C VAL A 166 -0.66 -6.92 -14.65
N GLY A 167 -0.55 -6.99 -13.32
CA GLY A 167 -1.58 -6.46 -12.41
C GLY A 167 -2.98 -7.00 -12.74
N PRO A 168 -3.99 -6.11 -12.96
CA PRO A 168 -5.38 -6.52 -13.20
C PRO A 168 -5.60 -7.40 -14.42
N TRP A 169 -4.66 -7.47 -15.36
CA TRP A 169 -4.77 -8.31 -16.56
C TRP A 169 -4.24 -9.73 -16.36
N ILE A 170 -3.97 -10.15 -15.12
CA ILE A 170 -3.41 -11.48 -14.84
C ILE A 170 -4.30 -12.62 -15.36
N ASN A 171 -5.63 -12.48 -15.31
CA ASN A 171 -6.54 -13.50 -15.82
C ASN A 171 -6.37 -13.73 -17.32
N THR A 172 -6.08 -12.70 -18.10
CA THR A 172 -5.80 -12.82 -19.54
C THR A 172 -4.57 -13.69 -19.80
N PHE A 173 -3.49 -13.46 -19.01
CA PHE A 173 -2.28 -14.29 -19.10
C PHE A 173 -2.51 -15.71 -18.60
N TRP A 174 -3.33 -15.88 -17.58
CA TRP A 174 -3.71 -17.17 -17.04
C TRP A 174 -4.43 -18.02 -18.11
N ASP A 175 -5.34 -17.38 -18.87
CA ASP A 175 -6.03 -18.00 -19.99
C ASP A 175 -5.09 -18.35 -21.15
N MET A 176 -4.14 -17.47 -21.49
CA MET A 176 -3.13 -17.74 -22.53
C MET A 176 -2.29 -18.99 -22.24
N LEU A 177 -2.06 -19.29 -20.95
CA LEU A 177 -1.30 -20.44 -20.47
C LEU A 177 -2.18 -21.68 -20.23
N GLY A 178 -3.50 -21.58 -20.38
CA GLY A 178 -4.43 -22.67 -20.12
C GLY A 178 -4.45 -23.14 -18.65
N LEU A 179 -4.17 -22.24 -17.71
CA LEU A 179 -4.06 -22.56 -16.30
C LEU A 179 -5.43 -22.61 -15.61
N PRO A 180 -5.58 -23.39 -14.51
CA PRO A 180 -6.85 -23.48 -13.79
C PRO A 180 -7.29 -22.14 -13.22
N LYS A 181 -8.58 -21.78 -13.40
CA LYS A 181 -9.16 -20.54 -12.86
C LYS A 181 -9.50 -20.61 -11.40
N THR A 182 -9.64 -21.82 -10.87
CA THR A 182 -9.98 -22.07 -9.48
C THR A 182 -8.99 -23.02 -8.84
N ILE A 183 -8.84 -22.90 -7.54
CA ILE A 183 -8.06 -23.81 -6.70
C ILE A 183 -8.87 -24.28 -5.51
N LYS A 184 -8.37 -25.32 -4.88
CA LYS A 184 -8.83 -25.81 -3.60
C LYS A 184 -8.00 -25.15 -2.49
N VAL A 185 -8.67 -24.49 -1.54
CA VAL A 185 -8.01 -23.82 -0.39
C VAL A 185 -8.45 -24.51 0.90
N LYS A 186 -7.48 -24.85 1.75
CA LYS A 186 -7.74 -25.32 3.11
C LYS A 186 -7.56 -24.16 4.08
N ASP A 187 -8.61 -23.87 4.86
CA ASP A 187 -8.61 -22.87 5.92
C ASP A 187 -9.02 -23.55 7.24
N GLY A 188 -8.06 -23.75 8.13
CA GLY A 188 -8.23 -24.60 9.30
C GLY A 188 -8.65 -26.01 8.91
N ASP A 189 -9.83 -26.46 9.38
CA ASP A 189 -10.43 -27.76 9.05
C ASP A 189 -11.41 -27.70 7.86
N THR A 190 -11.68 -26.50 7.35
CA THR A 190 -12.59 -26.30 6.23
C THR A 190 -11.86 -26.33 4.91
N VAL A 191 -12.43 -27.06 3.93
CA VAL A 191 -11.92 -27.08 2.56
C VAL A 191 -12.90 -26.33 1.66
N HIS A 192 -12.43 -25.26 1.05
CA HIS A 192 -13.14 -24.48 0.05
C HIS A 192 -12.78 -24.99 -1.34
N GLU A 193 -13.75 -25.52 -2.04
CA GLU A 193 -13.61 -25.98 -3.43
C GLU A 193 -13.86 -24.81 -4.39
N ASN A 194 -13.21 -24.80 -5.54
CA ASN A 194 -13.44 -23.82 -6.61
C ASN A 194 -13.26 -22.35 -6.21
N VAL A 195 -12.27 -22.07 -5.36
CA VAL A 195 -11.89 -20.69 -5.02
C VAL A 195 -11.22 -20.05 -6.23
N GLU A 196 -11.70 -18.89 -6.65
CA GLU A 196 -11.09 -18.16 -7.76
C GLU A 196 -9.65 -17.79 -7.44
N MET A 197 -8.74 -18.05 -8.39
CA MET A 197 -7.31 -17.77 -8.23
C MET A 197 -7.01 -16.28 -8.09
N TRP A 198 -7.74 -15.46 -8.82
CA TRP A 198 -7.49 -14.02 -8.89
C TRP A 198 -8.77 -13.22 -8.74
N ARG A 199 -8.78 -12.31 -7.75
CA ARG A 199 -9.86 -11.34 -7.53
C ARG A 199 -9.26 -9.94 -7.43
N TYR A 200 -10.05 -8.96 -7.82
CA TYR A 200 -9.70 -7.55 -7.73
C TYR A 200 -10.69 -6.82 -6.86
N TYR A 201 -10.17 -5.81 -6.14
CA TYR A 201 -10.97 -4.84 -5.42
C TYR A 201 -10.66 -3.47 -6.00
N CYS A 202 -11.69 -2.67 -6.25
CA CYS A 202 -11.55 -1.27 -6.58
C CYS A 202 -11.49 -0.47 -5.29
N LEU A 203 -10.44 0.33 -5.14
CA LEU A 203 -10.38 1.39 -4.14
C LEU A 203 -10.80 2.68 -4.81
N GLN A 204 -11.57 3.48 -4.08
CA GLN A 204 -11.95 4.82 -4.50
C GLN A 204 -11.19 5.81 -3.63
N GLU A 205 -10.39 6.65 -4.24
CA GLU A 205 -9.70 7.75 -3.57
C GLU A 205 -10.38 9.07 -3.91
N GLY A 206 -10.34 10.00 -2.98
CA GLY A 206 -10.82 11.35 -3.16
C GLY A 206 -9.84 12.34 -2.55
N THR A 207 -9.82 13.54 -3.11
CA THR A 207 -9.07 14.66 -2.55
C THR A 207 -9.97 15.44 -1.63
N LEU A 208 -9.53 15.71 -0.41
CA LEU A 208 -10.27 16.52 0.55
C LEU A 208 -10.24 18.02 0.22
N GLY A 209 -9.42 18.46 -0.72
CA GLY A 209 -9.32 19.85 -1.14
C GLY A 209 -8.83 20.79 -0.04
N VAL A 210 -8.01 20.32 0.88
CA VAL A 210 -7.55 21.11 2.04
C VAL A 210 -6.33 21.93 1.67
N ASP A 211 -6.23 23.12 2.22
CA ASP A 211 -5.06 23.98 2.04
C ASP A 211 -3.80 23.34 2.66
N PRO A 212 -2.78 23.01 1.86
CA PRO A 212 -1.57 22.37 2.37
C PRO A 212 -0.79 23.21 3.39
N ASN A 213 -1.06 24.53 3.46
CA ASN A 213 -0.42 25.39 4.45
C ASN A 213 -0.93 25.17 5.88
N ILE A 214 -2.13 24.60 6.04
CA ILE A 214 -2.71 24.27 7.34
C ILE A 214 -2.57 22.79 7.69
N LEU A 215 -2.16 21.95 6.76
CA LEU A 215 -1.93 20.53 6.97
C LEU A 215 -0.49 20.27 7.46
N LYS A 216 -0.22 20.71 8.69
CA LYS A 216 1.10 20.57 9.30
C LYS A 216 0.97 20.10 10.75
N THR A 217 2.02 19.48 11.24
CA THR A 217 2.19 19.22 12.68
C THR A 217 2.43 20.52 13.44
N ASN A 218 2.33 20.51 14.75
CA ASN A 218 2.51 21.69 15.61
C ASN A 218 3.87 22.39 15.41
N ASP A 219 4.88 21.63 15.01
CA ASP A 219 6.24 22.14 14.73
C ASP A 219 6.43 22.59 13.27
N GLY A 220 5.37 22.59 12.47
CA GLY A 220 5.37 23.03 11.07
C GLY A 220 5.90 22.01 10.06
N ASN A 221 6.17 20.79 10.47
CA ASN A 221 6.61 19.72 9.57
C ASN A 221 5.45 19.08 8.80
N SER A 222 5.79 18.35 7.74
CA SER A 222 4.83 17.48 7.08
C SER A 222 4.38 16.38 8.01
N PRO A 223 3.07 16.11 8.13
CA PRO A 223 2.58 15.03 8.97
C PRO A 223 2.99 13.66 8.40
N PRO A 224 3.07 12.62 9.25
CA PRO A 224 3.17 11.25 8.77
C PRO A 224 1.92 10.86 7.97
N VAL A 225 2.02 9.77 7.22
CA VAL A 225 0.84 9.09 6.71
C VAL A 225 0.06 8.53 7.90
N ILE A 226 -1.23 8.77 7.96
CA ILE A 226 -2.08 8.42 9.09
C ILE A 226 -3.21 7.49 8.66
N HIS A 227 -3.36 6.39 9.40
CA HIS A 227 -4.50 5.50 9.36
C HIS A 227 -5.16 5.52 10.75
N VAL A 228 -6.39 5.99 10.81
CA VAL A 228 -7.19 6.02 12.04
C VAL A 228 -8.34 5.05 11.89
N ASP A 229 -8.42 4.07 12.77
CA ASP A 229 -9.60 3.24 12.97
C ASP A 229 -10.24 3.59 14.31
N THR A 230 -11.57 3.56 14.36
CA THR A 230 -12.34 3.82 15.57
C THR A 230 -13.63 2.98 15.58
N ASP A 231 -14.10 2.65 16.76
CA ASP A 231 -15.39 2.03 17.03
C ASP A 231 -16.43 3.05 17.56
N ALA A 232 -16.07 4.32 17.64
CA ALA A 232 -17.00 5.39 18.02
C ALA A 232 -18.08 5.54 16.94
N PRO A 233 -19.38 5.63 17.30
CA PRO A 233 -20.44 5.85 16.34
C PRO A 233 -20.25 7.14 15.54
N LEU A 234 -20.45 7.05 14.23
CA LEU A 234 -20.38 8.18 13.30
C LEU A 234 -21.78 8.72 13.03
N TYR A 235 -21.94 10.01 13.24
CA TYR A 235 -23.17 10.75 12.95
C TYR A 235 -22.94 11.80 11.87
N SER A 236 -23.98 12.08 11.08
CA SER A 236 -23.96 13.14 10.10
C SER A 236 -23.98 14.52 10.75
N ASP A 237 -23.07 15.40 10.35
CA ASP A 237 -23.04 16.79 10.81
C ASP A 237 -24.20 17.63 10.21
N ILE A 238 -24.86 17.13 9.15
CA ILE A 238 -25.92 17.86 8.45
C ILE A 238 -27.27 17.68 9.17
N ASP A 239 -27.60 16.46 9.56
CA ASP A 239 -28.94 16.11 10.05
C ASP A 239 -28.91 15.28 11.36
N GLY A 240 -27.73 14.99 11.90
CA GLY A 240 -27.52 14.23 13.15
C GLY A 240 -27.86 12.76 13.06
N ARG A 241 -28.19 12.21 11.87
CA ARG A 241 -28.51 10.80 11.73
C ARG A 241 -27.28 9.93 11.94
N LEU A 242 -27.49 8.74 12.49
CA LEU A 242 -26.46 7.72 12.59
C LEU A 242 -26.06 7.26 11.17
N ILE A 243 -24.77 7.37 10.84
CA ILE A 243 -24.18 6.85 9.59
C ILE A 243 -23.76 5.39 9.81
N THR A 244 -23.01 5.14 10.86
CA THR A 244 -22.58 3.78 11.27
C THR A 244 -22.31 3.71 12.76
N ASP A 245 -22.63 2.56 13.35
CA ASP A 245 -22.25 2.14 14.70
C ASP A 245 -21.20 1.01 14.69
N LYS A 246 -20.72 0.67 13.50
CA LYS A 246 -19.65 -0.33 13.31
C LYS A 246 -18.30 0.35 13.22
N MET A 247 -17.25 -0.45 13.34
CA MET A 247 -15.88 0.04 13.12
C MET A 247 -15.75 0.69 11.74
N TRP A 248 -15.12 1.84 11.69
CA TRP A 248 -14.82 2.61 10.49
C TRP A 248 -13.47 3.28 10.65
N GLY A 249 -12.90 3.74 9.54
CA GLY A 249 -11.59 4.38 9.56
C GLY A 249 -11.38 5.36 8.44
N ILE A 250 -10.37 6.18 8.59
CA ILE A 250 -9.87 7.11 7.58
C ILE A 250 -8.39 6.82 7.37
N TYR A 251 -8.00 6.83 6.12
CA TYR A 251 -6.62 6.66 5.70
C TYR A 251 -6.24 7.85 4.82
N TYR A 252 -5.22 8.61 5.21
CA TYR A 252 -4.79 9.77 4.48
C TYR A 252 -3.28 9.97 4.51
N LYS A 253 -2.78 10.64 3.48
CA LYS A 253 -1.39 11.03 3.31
C LYS A 253 -1.31 12.51 2.98
N PRO A 254 -0.22 13.20 3.36
CA PRO A 254 0.08 14.52 2.87
C PRO A 254 0.60 14.40 1.43
N ASP A 255 -0.26 14.64 0.44
CA ASP A 255 0.13 14.63 -0.96
C ASP A 255 0.21 16.06 -1.48
N PHE A 256 1.41 16.49 -1.86
CA PHE A 256 1.66 17.83 -2.37
C PHE A 256 1.76 17.89 -3.89
N SER A 257 1.42 16.80 -4.57
CA SER A 257 1.65 16.65 -6.01
C SER A 257 0.42 16.90 -6.86
N PHE A 258 -0.29 17.98 -6.61
CA PHE A 258 -1.30 18.49 -7.53
C PHE A 258 -0.74 19.54 -8.49
N ASP A 259 0.57 19.61 -8.68
CA ASP A 259 1.23 20.45 -9.66
C ASP A 259 1.38 19.75 -11.02
#